data_edae0cd1cf0cadd54606626c75f696c1
#
_entry.id   edae0cd1cf0cadd54606626c75f696c1
#
_cell.length_a   1.000
_cell.length_b   1.000
_cell.length_c   1.000
_cell.angle_alpha   90.00
_cell.angle_beta   90.00
_cell.angle_gamma   90.00
#
_symmetry.space_group_name_H-M   'P 1'
#
loop_
_entity.id
_entity.type
_entity.pdbx_description
1 polymer ?
#
loop_
_entity_poly.entity_id
_entity_poly.type
_entity_poly.pdbx_seq_one_letter_code
_entity_poly.pdbx_strand_id
1 'polypeptide(L)'
;MKYIKKTGILKMLIVVTILCVGCSSKENTENNKPESIQNEIAKIEDKSCAYENADWGSMGQQEMNQTTAQWYQLWDDELNSLWSRLSDELDSETKAEVLEEQRAWIERKEKHVKGAGMEAFGGSLQAQLENDTAKDMTRARTYILAGYLANVRNENFIIPSEIQKNIDMADPSLNEIFEKFEGQWIFDKERGACVGVEKTETCAYGVEGSNWTVWVTGGDIISDLDVYGYTENNIIFKVTHDDYDAYYELLFNMDNLLSFAYGTSLGAMDDIIVCD
;
A
#
# COMPACT_ATOMS: atom_id res chain seq x y z
N MET A 1 13.81 -26.89 -25.81
CA MET A 1 14.43 -26.77 -24.50
C MET A 1 15.37 -25.56 -24.56
N LYS A 2 14.86 -24.36 -24.23
CA LYS A 2 15.63 -23.10 -24.17
C LYS A 2 15.59 -22.61 -22.74
N TYR A 3 16.75 -22.58 -22.11
CA TYR A 3 16.95 -22.02 -20.79
C TYR A 3 16.72 -20.51 -20.84
N ILE A 4 15.71 -20.03 -20.10
CA ILE A 4 15.54 -18.61 -19.80
C ILE A 4 16.50 -18.30 -18.66
N LYS A 5 17.52 -17.50 -18.96
CA LYS A 5 18.38 -16.93 -17.92
C LYS A 5 17.56 -15.97 -17.09
N LYS A 6 17.38 -16.31 -15.81
CA LYS A 6 16.96 -15.35 -14.78
C LYS A 6 18.07 -14.28 -14.68
N THR A 7 17.82 -13.14 -15.28
CA THR A 7 18.61 -11.92 -15.04
C THR A 7 18.31 -11.45 -13.63
N GLY A 8 19.38 -11.30 -12.84
CA GLY A 8 19.29 -11.05 -11.44
C GLY A 8 18.67 -9.69 -11.11
N ILE A 9 17.71 -9.74 -10.24
CA ILE A 9 17.28 -8.59 -9.44
C ILE A 9 18.53 -8.00 -8.81
N LEU A 10 18.80 -6.74 -9.14
CA LEU A 10 19.91 -5.97 -8.57
C LEU A 10 19.67 -5.85 -7.06
N LYS A 11 20.24 -6.77 -6.29
CA LYS A 11 20.24 -6.69 -4.83
C LYS A 11 21.04 -5.46 -4.44
N MET A 12 20.34 -4.38 -4.11
CA MET A 12 20.93 -3.18 -3.53
C MET A 12 21.57 -3.55 -2.19
N LEU A 13 22.90 -3.57 -2.19
CA LEU A 13 23.69 -3.83 -0.97
C LEU A 13 23.67 -2.54 -0.13
N ILE A 14 22.79 -2.48 0.85
CA ILE A 14 22.73 -1.35 1.81
C ILE A 14 23.85 -1.53 2.82
N VAL A 15 24.87 -0.67 2.73
CA VAL A 15 25.91 -0.57 3.74
C VAL A 15 25.45 0.44 4.81
N VAL A 16 25.07 -0.06 5.96
CA VAL A 16 24.73 0.77 7.12
C VAL A 16 26.03 1.21 7.82
N THR A 17 26.40 2.46 7.65
CA THR A 17 27.43 3.10 8.47
C THR A 17 26.77 4.17 9.35
N ILE A 18 26.77 3.94 10.65
CA ILE A 18 26.29 4.90 11.65
C ILE A 18 27.35 5.99 11.82
N LEU A 19 27.06 7.20 11.42
CA LEU A 19 27.84 8.39 11.76
C LEU A 19 26.94 9.41 12.44
N CYS A 20 27.18 9.60 13.74
CA CYS A 20 26.65 10.74 14.47
C CYS A 20 27.31 12.02 13.96
N VAL A 21 26.53 12.94 13.38
CA VAL A 21 27.03 14.27 13.01
C VAL A 21 26.31 15.31 13.86
N GLY A 22 27.10 15.94 14.73
CA GLY A 22 26.68 17.11 15.52
C GLY A 22 26.53 18.34 14.65
N CYS A 23 25.52 19.15 14.97
CA CYS A 23 25.28 20.44 14.40
C CYS A 23 26.47 21.38 14.55
N SER A 24 26.98 21.91 13.47
CA SER A 24 27.80 23.14 13.46
C SER A 24 27.47 23.97 12.23
N SER A 25 26.80 25.09 12.47
CA SER A 25 26.53 26.12 11.47
C SER A 25 27.82 26.76 10.98
N LYS A 26 28.02 26.76 9.65
CA LYS A 26 28.86 27.72 8.96
C LYS A 26 28.25 28.04 7.58
N GLU A 27 27.84 29.29 7.44
CA GLU A 27 27.63 29.92 6.14
C GLU A 27 28.89 29.82 5.30
N ASN A 28 28.79 29.44 4.01
CA ASN A 28 29.27 30.27 2.92
C ASN A 28 29.29 29.61 1.55
N THR A 29 29.04 30.45 0.57
CA THR A 29 29.35 30.43 -0.86
C THR A 29 28.63 29.39 -1.71
N GLU A 30 27.70 29.94 -2.49
CA GLU A 30 27.06 29.34 -3.65
C GLU A 30 28.11 28.70 -4.57
N ASN A 31 28.19 27.37 -4.47
CA ASN A 31 28.68 26.53 -5.53
C ASN A 31 27.44 26.01 -6.27
N ASN A 32 27.30 26.35 -7.54
CA ASN A 32 26.24 25.93 -8.45
C ASN A 32 26.26 24.39 -8.73
N LYS A 33 26.46 23.58 -7.70
CA LYS A 33 26.31 22.14 -7.80
C LYS A 33 24.84 21.79 -7.58
N PRO A 34 24.21 20.99 -8.46
CA PRO A 34 22.86 20.52 -8.23
C PRO A 34 22.73 19.95 -6.81
N GLU A 35 21.61 20.22 -6.16
CA GLU A 35 21.32 19.66 -4.85
C GLU A 35 21.32 18.13 -4.94
N SER A 36 21.90 17.45 -3.93
CA SER A 36 21.88 15.98 -3.90
C SER A 36 20.46 15.48 -3.59
N ILE A 37 20.13 14.32 -4.11
CA ILE A 37 18.84 13.66 -3.85
C ILE A 37 18.61 13.47 -2.34
N GLN A 38 19.66 13.14 -1.58
CA GLN A 38 19.58 13.04 -0.12
C GLN A 38 19.09 14.33 0.55
N ASN A 39 19.64 15.48 0.14
CA ASN A 39 19.27 16.78 0.71
C ASN A 39 17.85 17.21 0.26
N GLU A 40 17.48 16.90 -0.96
CA GLU A 40 16.14 17.15 -1.49
C GLU A 40 15.08 16.41 -0.66
N ILE A 41 15.24 15.10 -0.46
CA ILE A 41 14.33 14.30 0.37
C ILE A 41 14.32 14.78 1.83
N ALA A 42 15.46 15.15 2.40
CA ALA A 42 15.50 15.70 3.75
C ALA A 42 14.65 16.98 3.89
N LYS A 43 14.64 17.85 2.88
CA LYS A 43 13.76 19.03 2.90
C LYS A 43 12.28 18.70 2.80
N ILE A 44 11.93 17.64 2.08
CA ILE A 44 10.54 17.19 2.02
C ILE A 44 10.12 16.59 3.37
N GLU A 45 11.02 15.83 4.02
CA GLU A 45 10.79 15.34 5.38
C GLU A 45 10.60 16.48 6.38
N ASP A 46 11.43 17.53 6.32
CA ASP A 46 11.29 18.70 7.19
C ASP A 46 9.90 19.36 7.02
N LYS A 47 9.39 19.44 5.78
CA LYS A 47 8.03 19.94 5.53
C LYS A 47 6.97 18.94 6.03
N SER A 48 7.20 17.65 5.86
CA SER A 48 6.32 16.57 6.33
C SER A 48 6.19 16.59 7.85
N CYS A 49 7.30 16.83 8.59
CA CYS A 49 7.28 16.96 10.04
C CYS A 49 6.36 18.11 10.54
N ALA A 50 6.12 19.14 9.75
CA ALA A 50 5.20 20.21 10.14
C ALA A 50 3.74 19.69 10.22
N TYR A 51 3.35 18.79 9.34
CA TYR A 51 2.04 18.14 9.38
C TYR A 51 1.96 17.13 10.53
N GLU A 52 3.02 16.33 10.74
CA GLU A 52 3.08 15.36 11.83
C GLU A 52 2.92 16.02 13.20
N ASN A 53 3.55 17.19 13.39
CA ASN A 53 3.52 17.97 14.64
C ASN A 53 2.38 18.99 14.69
N ALA A 54 1.41 18.96 13.79
CA ALA A 54 0.24 19.84 13.85
C ALA A 54 -0.61 19.55 15.11
N ASP A 55 -1.34 20.54 15.58
CA ASP A 55 -2.24 20.39 16.73
C ASP A 55 -3.53 19.69 16.33
N TRP A 56 -3.42 18.40 16.04
CA TRP A 56 -4.54 17.53 15.63
C TRP A 56 -5.70 17.54 16.65
N GLY A 57 -5.40 17.72 17.94
CA GLY A 57 -6.40 17.73 19.00
C GLY A 57 -7.33 18.94 18.96
N SER A 58 -6.93 20.04 18.32
CA SER A 58 -7.74 21.25 18.17
C SER A 58 -8.53 21.29 16.85
N MET A 59 -8.22 20.42 15.88
CA MET A 59 -8.82 20.43 14.56
C MET A 59 -10.22 19.79 14.56
N GLY A 60 -11.14 20.38 13.80
CA GLY A 60 -12.37 19.71 13.40
C GLY A 60 -12.13 18.70 12.28
N GLN A 61 -13.05 17.74 12.09
CA GLN A 61 -12.89 16.68 11.08
C GLN A 61 -12.63 17.22 9.67
N GLN A 62 -13.28 18.29 9.26
CA GLN A 62 -13.04 18.89 7.95
C GLN A 62 -11.60 19.42 7.79
N GLU A 63 -11.07 20.01 8.85
CA GLU A 63 -9.71 20.53 8.88
C GLU A 63 -8.69 19.37 8.87
N MET A 64 -8.93 18.30 9.62
CA MET A 64 -8.13 17.07 9.55
C MET A 64 -8.09 16.51 8.14
N ASN A 65 -9.25 16.40 7.47
CA ASN A 65 -9.32 15.91 6.09
C ASN A 65 -8.53 16.79 5.11
N GLN A 66 -8.55 18.12 5.28
CA GLN A 66 -7.77 19.04 4.46
C GLN A 66 -6.27 18.92 4.74
N THR A 67 -5.89 18.79 5.99
CA THR A 67 -4.50 18.68 6.42
C THR A 67 -3.88 17.38 5.91
N THR A 68 -4.58 16.25 6.02
CA THR A 68 -4.11 14.97 5.47
C THR A 68 -4.03 14.98 3.95
N ALA A 69 -4.98 15.63 3.27
CA ALA A 69 -4.93 15.79 1.82
C ALA A 69 -3.71 16.63 1.36
N GLN A 70 -3.40 17.72 2.08
CA GLN A 70 -2.21 18.54 1.79
C GLN A 70 -0.91 17.79 2.09
N TRP A 71 -0.90 16.98 3.13
CA TRP A 71 0.25 16.14 3.47
C TRP A 71 0.49 15.06 2.41
N TYR A 72 -0.57 14.40 1.94
CA TYR A 72 -0.48 13.49 0.80
C TYR A 72 0.04 14.20 -0.45
N GLN A 73 -0.50 15.38 -0.79
CA GLN A 73 -0.10 16.15 -1.96
C GLN A 73 1.40 16.52 -1.93
N LEU A 74 1.95 16.83 -0.76
CA LEU A 74 3.39 17.10 -0.61
C LEU A 74 4.25 15.93 -1.12
N TRP A 75 3.87 14.70 -0.77
CA TRP A 75 4.60 13.51 -1.19
C TRP A 75 4.32 13.12 -2.65
N ASP A 76 3.10 13.34 -3.12
CA ASP A 76 2.73 13.07 -4.51
C ASP A 76 3.43 14.00 -5.49
N ASP A 77 3.57 15.28 -5.15
CA ASP A 77 4.33 16.25 -5.94
C ASP A 77 5.81 15.86 -6.05
N GLU A 78 6.43 15.41 -4.94
CA GLU A 78 7.81 14.97 -4.93
C GLU A 78 7.99 13.66 -5.71
N LEU A 79 7.10 12.70 -5.54
CA LEU A 79 7.12 11.44 -6.30
C LEU A 79 7.07 11.72 -7.80
N ASN A 80 6.18 12.59 -8.25
CA ASN A 80 6.03 12.94 -9.65
C ASN A 80 7.25 13.68 -10.19
N SER A 81 7.86 14.57 -9.38
CA SER A 81 9.12 15.26 -9.71
C SER A 81 10.28 14.28 -9.90
N LEU A 82 10.44 13.33 -8.97
CA LEU A 82 11.47 12.29 -9.06
C LEU A 82 11.25 11.37 -10.27
N TRP A 83 10.01 10.93 -10.50
CA TRP A 83 9.69 10.08 -11.64
C TRP A 83 10.00 10.77 -12.98
N SER A 84 9.64 12.06 -13.12
CA SER A 84 9.95 12.82 -14.34
C SER A 84 11.45 12.80 -14.64
N ARG A 85 12.28 13.13 -13.66
CA ARG A 85 13.74 13.17 -13.81
C ARG A 85 14.32 11.78 -14.04
N LEU A 86 13.91 10.80 -13.24
CA LEU A 86 14.38 9.42 -13.37
C LEU A 86 14.06 8.87 -14.77
N SER A 87 12.84 9.09 -15.25
CA SER A 87 12.40 8.61 -16.55
C SER A 87 13.16 9.22 -17.74
N ASP A 88 13.73 10.41 -17.55
CA ASP A 88 14.57 11.10 -18.55
C ASP A 88 16.03 10.60 -18.54
N GLU A 89 16.50 10.10 -17.40
CA GLU A 89 17.88 9.66 -17.20
C GLU A 89 18.10 8.15 -17.41
N LEU A 90 17.02 7.35 -17.39
CA LEU A 90 17.09 5.91 -17.61
C LEU A 90 17.21 5.56 -19.11
N ASP A 91 17.95 4.48 -19.40
CA ASP A 91 17.86 3.84 -20.72
C ASP A 91 16.47 3.22 -20.95
N SER A 92 16.17 2.91 -22.21
CA SER A 92 14.82 2.48 -22.60
C SER A 92 14.37 1.15 -21.98
N GLU A 93 15.29 0.22 -21.71
CA GLU A 93 14.98 -1.09 -21.12
C GLU A 93 14.66 -0.93 -19.63
N THR A 94 15.57 -0.31 -18.88
CA THR A 94 15.38 -0.03 -17.44
C THR A 94 14.16 0.86 -17.19
N LYS A 95 13.94 1.86 -18.05
CA LYS A 95 12.73 2.71 -17.97
C LYS A 95 11.45 1.89 -18.10
N ALA A 96 11.41 0.93 -19.01
CA ALA A 96 10.23 0.09 -19.18
C ALA A 96 9.97 -0.78 -17.95
N GLU A 97 11.02 -1.34 -17.34
CA GLU A 97 10.91 -2.12 -16.10
C GLU A 97 10.38 -1.27 -14.93
N VAL A 98 10.99 -0.10 -14.69
CA VAL A 98 10.56 0.78 -13.59
C VAL A 98 9.15 1.35 -13.84
N LEU A 99 8.76 1.58 -15.09
CA LEU A 99 7.40 1.99 -15.45
C LEU A 99 6.38 0.91 -15.09
N GLU A 100 6.70 -0.36 -15.34
CA GLU A 100 5.82 -1.48 -14.98
C GLU A 100 5.69 -1.61 -13.45
N GLU A 101 6.79 -1.45 -12.71
CA GLU A 101 6.74 -1.39 -11.24
C GLU A 101 5.84 -0.24 -10.74
N GLN A 102 5.95 0.96 -11.37
CA GLN A 102 5.12 2.11 -10.99
C GLN A 102 3.63 1.83 -11.22
N ARG A 103 3.28 1.21 -12.34
CA ARG A 103 1.88 0.84 -12.64
C ARG A 103 1.32 -0.16 -11.62
N ALA A 104 2.09 -1.21 -11.34
CA ALA A 104 1.71 -2.21 -10.35
C ALA A 104 1.57 -1.59 -8.95
N TRP A 105 2.48 -0.68 -8.58
CA TRP A 105 2.39 0.05 -7.32
C TRP A 105 1.16 0.96 -7.26
N ILE A 106 0.84 1.70 -8.34
CA ILE A 106 -0.38 2.55 -8.39
C ILE A 106 -1.63 1.71 -8.16
N GLU A 107 -1.73 0.55 -8.82
CA GLU A 107 -2.86 -0.36 -8.66
C GLU A 107 -2.99 -0.83 -7.19
N ARG A 108 -1.89 -1.25 -6.56
CA ARG A 108 -1.91 -1.63 -5.14
C ARG A 108 -2.29 -0.46 -4.25
N LYS A 109 -1.70 0.73 -4.45
CA LYS A 109 -2.04 1.94 -3.69
C LYS A 109 -3.55 2.22 -3.74
N GLU A 110 -4.15 2.18 -4.92
CA GLU A 110 -5.58 2.42 -5.06
C GLU A 110 -6.43 1.40 -4.29
N LYS A 111 -6.04 0.13 -4.29
CA LYS A 111 -6.73 -0.91 -3.52
C LYS A 111 -6.57 -0.71 -2.02
N HIS A 112 -5.38 -0.36 -1.54
CA HIS A 112 -5.15 -0.04 -0.13
C HIS A 112 -5.94 1.17 0.35
N VAL A 113 -5.94 2.24 -0.43
CA VAL A 113 -6.70 3.47 -0.14
C VAL A 113 -8.20 3.16 -0.01
N LYS A 114 -8.75 2.39 -0.97
CA LYS A 114 -10.15 1.94 -0.90
C LYS A 114 -10.40 1.10 0.36
N GLY A 115 -9.51 0.14 0.66
CA GLY A 115 -9.63 -0.71 1.84
C GLY A 115 -9.66 0.10 3.13
N ALA A 116 -8.75 1.07 3.29
CA ALA A 116 -8.70 1.95 4.45
C ALA A 116 -9.96 2.82 4.59
N GLY A 117 -10.48 3.35 3.47
CA GLY A 117 -11.71 4.14 3.46
C GLY A 117 -12.94 3.38 3.92
N MET A 118 -12.95 2.05 3.80
CA MET A 118 -14.09 1.21 4.19
C MET A 118 -14.35 1.21 5.70
N GLU A 119 -13.32 1.36 6.54
CA GLU A 119 -13.49 1.42 8.00
C GLU A 119 -14.43 2.57 8.45
N ALA A 120 -14.58 3.60 7.62
CA ALA A 120 -15.42 4.76 7.90
C ALA A 120 -16.31 5.13 6.70
N PHE A 121 -16.72 4.13 5.91
CA PHE A 121 -17.45 4.34 4.65
C PHE A 121 -18.68 5.23 4.83
N GLY A 122 -18.78 6.28 3.97
CA GLY A 122 -19.84 7.28 4.01
C GLY A 122 -19.76 8.26 5.18
N GLY A 123 -18.83 8.06 6.11
CA GLY A 123 -18.58 8.93 7.26
C GLY A 123 -17.57 10.04 6.95
N SER A 124 -17.53 11.04 7.83
CA SER A 124 -16.60 12.18 7.70
C SER A 124 -15.12 11.82 7.89
N LEU A 125 -14.83 10.68 8.51
CA LEU A 125 -13.47 10.18 8.74
C LEU A 125 -12.89 9.47 7.50
N GLN A 126 -13.74 8.99 6.57
CA GLN A 126 -13.30 8.22 5.40
C GLN A 126 -12.17 8.92 4.63
N ALA A 127 -12.34 10.20 4.29
CA ALA A 127 -11.34 10.95 3.53
C ALA A 127 -10.01 11.08 4.26
N GLN A 128 -10.01 11.13 5.59
CA GLN A 128 -8.76 11.15 6.37
C GLN A 128 -8.02 9.82 6.26
N LEU A 129 -8.71 8.69 6.44
CA LEU A 129 -8.11 7.35 6.36
C LEU A 129 -7.54 7.08 4.96
N GLU A 130 -8.28 7.46 3.91
CA GLU A 130 -7.83 7.36 2.52
C GLU A 130 -6.58 8.20 2.26
N ASN A 131 -6.55 9.46 2.73
CA ASN A 131 -5.40 10.34 2.55
C ASN A 131 -4.18 9.87 3.35
N ASP A 132 -4.36 9.39 4.58
CA ASP A 132 -3.26 8.89 5.41
C ASP A 132 -2.61 7.66 4.76
N THR A 133 -3.41 6.72 4.28
CA THR A 133 -2.90 5.54 3.55
C THR A 133 -2.20 5.95 2.25
N ALA A 134 -2.81 6.84 1.46
CA ALA A 134 -2.20 7.35 0.23
C ALA A 134 -0.86 8.04 0.50
N LYS A 135 -0.78 8.85 1.56
CA LYS A 135 0.44 9.55 2.00
C LYS A 135 1.54 8.56 2.37
N ASP A 136 1.26 7.55 3.20
CA ASP A 136 2.28 6.61 3.69
C ASP A 136 2.85 5.76 2.54
N MET A 137 2.00 5.24 1.68
CA MET A 137 2.43 4.50 0.49
C MET A 137 3.22 5.39 -0.48
N THR A 138 2.78 6.64 -0.70
CA THR A 138 3.46 7.57 -1.61
C THR A 138 4.81 8.00 -1.05
N ARG A 139 4.91 8.28 0.25
CA ARG A 139 6.18 8.55 0.93
C ARG A 139 7.15 7.39 0.76
N ALA A 140 6.71 6.17 1.02
CA ALA A 140 7.52 4.96 0.84
C ALA A 140 8.04 4.83 -0.60
N ARG A 141 7.17 5.00 -1.59
CA ARG A 141 7.54 4.92 -3.00
C ARG A 141 8.49 6.05 -3.44
N THR A 142 8.32 7.23 -2.89
CA THR A 142 9.21 8.39 -3.11
C THR A 142 10.66 8.05 -2.73
N TYR A 143 10.88 7.41 -1.58
CA TYR A 143 12.21 6.95 -1.17
C TYR A 143 12.81 5.92 -2.13
N ILE A 144 11.99 5.01 -2.66
CA ILE A 144 12.45 4.00 -3.63
C ILE A 144 12.90 4.68 -4.93
N LEU A 145 12.09 5.62 -5.47
CA LEU A 145 12.45 6.36 -6.69
C LEU A 145 13.66 7.27 -6.47
N ALA A 146 13.76 7.91 -5.30
CA ALA A 146 14.94 8.70 -4.91
C ALA A 146 16.21 7.83 -4.91
N GLY A 147 16.13 6.62 -4.39
CA GLY A 147 17.22 5.64 -4.43
C GLY A 147 17.63 5.27 -5.86
N TYR A 148 16.66 5.05 -6.74
CA TYR A 148 16.94 4.77 -8.16
C TYR A 148 17.62 5.96 -8.85
N LEU A 149 17.12 7.18 -8.67
CA LEU A 149 17.68 8.37 -9.27
C LEU A 149 19.10 8.67 -8.74
N ALA A 150 19.31 8.53 -7.43
CA ALA A 150 20.63 8.68 -6.83
C ALA A 150 21.63 7.65 -7.38
N ASN A 151 21.20 6.40 -7.57
CA ASN A 151 22.04 5.37 -8.18
C ASN A 151 22.43 5.71 -9.62
N VAL A 152 21.49 6.18 -10.45
CA VAL A 152 21.75 6.63 -11.83
C VAL A 152 22.76 7.77 -11.86
N ARG A 153 22.68 8.69 -10.90
CA ARG A 153 23.60 9.84 -10.78
C ARG A 153 24.90 9.53 -10.06
N ASN A 154 25.10 8.31 -9.59
CA ASN A 154 26.23 7.91 -8.75
C ASN A 154 26.34 8.76 -7.46
N GLU A 155 25.21 9.12 -6.89
CA GLU A 155 25.09 9.81 -5.60
C GLU A 155 24.92 8.77 -4.48
N ASN A 156 25.42 9.11 -3.28
CA ASN A 156 25.16 8.32 -2.08
C ASN A 156 23.77 8.70 -1.55
N PHE A 157 22.90 7.70 -1.37
CA PHE A 157 21.57 7.86 -0.80
C PHE A 157 21.35 6.83 0.30
N ILE A 158 21.01 7.28 1.49
CA ILE A 158 20.81 6.44 2.67
C ILE A 158 19.39 6.64 3.17
N ILE A 159 18.65 5.56 3.28
CA ILE A 159 17.33 5.55 3.90
C ILE A 159 17.52 5.30 5.41
N PRO A 160 17.05 6.20 6.29
CA PRO A 160 17.08 5.98 7.73
C PRO A 160 16.34 4.68 8.10
N SER A 161 16.82 3.97 9.13
CA SER A 161 16.27 2.65 9.50
C SER A 161 14.79 2.70 9.91
N GLU A 162 14.34 3.78 10.53
CA GLU A 162 12.95 4.02 10.88
C GLU A 162 12.08 4.24 9.64
N ILE A 163 12.59 4.97 8.63
CA ILE A 163 11.90 5.14 7.35
C ILE A 163 11.86 3.83 6.58
N GLN A 164 12.96 3.06 6.59
CA GLN A 164 13.00 1.73 5.94
C GLN A 164 11.93 0.82 6.52
N LYS A 165 11.75 0.80 7.83
CA LYS A 165 10.69 0.04 8.49
C LYS A 165 9.29 0.48 8.01
N ASN A 166 9.06 1.79 7.88
CA ASN A 166 7.78 2.30 7.38
C ASN A 166 7.55 1.94 5.91
N ILE A 167 8.62 1.97 5.08
CA ILE A 167 8.56 1.52 3.68
C ILE A 167 8.13 0.06 3.62
N ASP A 168 8.77 -0.80 4.41
CA ASP A 168 8.49 -2.24 4.43
C ASP A 168 7.05 -2.56 4.88
N MET A 169 6.44 -1.69 5.70
CA MET A 169 5.08 -1.86 6.22
C MET A 169 3.99 -1.18 5.37
N ALA A 170 4.34 -0.19 4.57
CA ALA A 170 3.36 0.67 3.91
C ALA A 170 2.69 0.03 2.68
N ASP A 171 3.27 -1.01 2.09
CA ASP A 171 2.78 -1.64 0.85
C ASP A 171 2.80 -3.18 0.98
N PRO A 172 2.02 -3.78 1.93
CA PRO A 172 1.92 -5.22 2.02
C PRO A 172 1.24 -5.76 0.75
N SER A 173 1.78 -6.81 0.19
CA SER A 173 1.14 -7.45 -0.97
C SER A 173 -0.09 -8.24 -0.53
N LEU A 174 -1.09 -8.32 -1.40
CA LEU A 174 -2.27 -9.16 -1.17
C LEU A 174 -1.88 -10.61 -0.88
N ASN A 175 -0.83 -11.10 -1.54
CA ASN A 175 -0.32 -12.46 -1.31
C ASN A 175 0.20 -12.65 0.12
N GLU A 176 0.94 -11.69 0.67
CA GLU A 176 1.44 -11.75 2.06
C GLU A 176 0.29 -11.76 3.07
N ILE A 177 -0.80 -11.02 2.80
CA ILE A 177 -1.99 -11.03 3.64
C ILE A 177 -2.65 -12.41 3.60
N PHE A 178 -2.88 -12.97 2.43
CA PHE A 178 -3.44 -14.30 2.29
C PHE A 178 -2.56 -15.40 2.91
N GLU A 179 -1.23 -15.33 2.72
CA GLU A 179 -0.28 -16.28 3.32
C GLU A 179 -0.35 -16.27 4.86
N LYS A 180 -0.58 -15.11 5.47
CA LYS A 180 -0.76 -14.97 6.92
C LYS A 180 -2.00 -15.72 7.42
N PHE A 181 -3.05 -15.80 6.61
CA PHE A 181 -4.34 -16.39 6.98
C PHE A 181 -4.62 -17.73 6.28
N GLU A 182 -3.65 -18.28 5.55
CA GLU A 182 -3.79 -19.58 4.86
C GLU A 182 -4.19 -20.69 5.83
N GLY A 183 -5.23 -21.44 5.46
CA GLY A 183 -5.73 -22.57 6.24
C GLY A 183 -6.55 -22.18 7.48
N GLN A 184 -6.77 -20.89 7.70
CA GLN A 184 -7.68 -20.46 8.77
C GLN A 184 -9.13 -20.60 8.32
N TRP A 185 -9.97 -21.06 9.25
CA TRP A 185 -11.39 -21.28 9.03
C TRP A 185 -12.19 -20.76 10.21
N ILE A 186 -13.30 -20.08 9.93
CA ILE A 186 -14.32 -19.75 10.93
C ILE A 186 -15.58 -20.56 10.64
N PHE A 187 -16.28 -20.92 11.70
CA PHE A 187 -17.46 -21.76 11.63
C PHE A 187 -18.61 -21.16 12.45
N ASP A 188 -19.70 -20.85 11.76
CA ASP A 188 -20.96 -20.43 12.37
C ASP A 188 -21.83 -21.65 12.62
N LYS A 189 -21.94 -22.06 13.89
CA LYS A 189 -22.72 -23.24 14.30
C LYS A 189 -24.22 -23.11 14.13
N GLU A 190 -24.72 -21.87 14.24
CA GLU A 190 -26.15 -21.58 14.12
C GLU A 190 -26.61 -21.69 12.66
N ARG A 191 -25.77 -21.23 11.74
CA ARG A 191 -26.04 -21.25 10.30
C ARG A 191 -25.51 -22.51 9.60
N GLY A 192 -24.66 -23.28 10.25
CA GLY A 192 -23.98 -24.43 9.66
C GLY A 192 -23.06 -24.06 8.50
N ALA A 193 -22.55 -22.83 8.52
CA ALA A 193 -21.71 -22.27 7.47
C ALA A 193 -20.26 -22.11 7.95
N CYS A 194 -19.30 -22.19 7.04
CA CYS A 194 -17.91 -21.83 7.34
C CYS A 194 -17.28 -21.05 6.17
N VAL A 195 -16.28 -20.25 6.48
CA VAL A 195 -15.43 -19.59 5.51
C VAL A 195 -13.98 -19.83 5.83
N GLY A 196 -13.16 -19.96 4.80
CA GLY A 196 -11.73 -20.15 4.94
C GLY A 196 -10.97 -19.68 3.70
N VAL A 197 -9.67 -19.54 3.85
CA VAL A 197 -8.75 -19.08 2.81
C VAL A 197 -7.74 -20.19 2.54
N GLU A 198 -7.62 -20.60 1.29
CA GLU A 198 -6.66 -21.62 0.86
C GLU A 198 -5.97 -21.24 -0.45
N LYS A 199 -4.72 -21.68 -0.59
CA LYS A 199 -3.97 -21.61 -1.83
C LYS A 199 -4.32 -22.82 -2.71
N THR A 200 -4.73 -22.57 -3.95
CA THR A 200 -5.07 -23.63 -4.90
C THR A 200 -4.26 -23.51 -6.19
N GLU A 201 -3.89 -24.66 -6.78
CA GLU A 201 -3.16 -24.68 -8.06
C GLU A 201 -4.07 -24.39 -9.28
N THR A 202 -5.38 -24.53 -9.12
CA THR A 202 -6.37 -24.32 -10.18
C THR A 202 -7.57 -23.59 -9.63
N CYS A 203 -7.66 -22.30 -9.88
CA CYS A 203 -8.85 -21.51 -9.57
C CYS A 203 -9.87 -21.63 -10.68
N ALA A 204 -10.83 -22.56 -10.52
CA ALA A 204 -12.12 -22.46 -11.24
C ALA A 204 -13.04 -21.43 -10.54
N TYR A 205 -12.82 -21.18 -9.25
CA TYR A 205 -13.57 -20.23 -8.43
C TYR A 205 -12.60 -19.63 -7.40
N GLY A 206 -12.10 -18.42 -7.62
CA GLY A 206 -11.08 -17.85 -6.74
C GLY A 206 -10.97 -16.35 -6.85
N VAL A 207 -9.93 -15.84 -6.23
CA VAL A 207 -9.58 -14.41 -6.30
C VAL A 207 -8.91 -14.17 -7.64
N GLU A 208 -9.50 -13.28 -8.44
CA GLU A 208 -9.04 -12.98 -9.79
C GLU A 208 -7.55 -12.57 -9.80
N GLY A 209 -6.79 -13.15 -10.74
CA GLY A 209 -5.37 -12.87 -10.91
C GLY A 209 -4.44 -13.44 -9.83
N SER A 210 -4.96 -14.34 -8.97
CA SER A 210 -4.19 -14.96 -7.89
C SER A 210 -4.34 -16.49 -7.86
N ASN A 211 -3.56 -17.14 -6.96
CA ASN A 211 -3.69 -18.57 -6.65
C ASN A 211 -4.48 -18.81 -5.35
N TRP A 212 -5.30 -17.85 -4.94
CA TRP A 212 -6.06 -17.91 -3.68
C TRP A 212 -7.53 -18.17 -3.93
N THR A 213 -8.13 -18.91 -3.05
CA THR A 213 -9.55 -19.21 -3.03
C THR A 213 -10.12 -18.91 -1.65
N VAL A 214 -11.23 -18.19 -1.63
CA VAL A 214 -12.06 -18.02 -0.44
C VAL A 214 -13.16 -19.07 -0.50
N TRP A 215 -13.10 -20.04 0.41
CA TRP A 215 -14.08 -21.10 0.52
C TRP A 215 -15.21 -20.65 1.43
N VAL A 216 -16.45 -20.79 0.94
CA VAL A 216 -17.67 -20.54 1.72
C VAL A 216 -18.54 -21.78 1.62
N THR A 217 -18.90 -22.37 2.78
CA THR A 217 -19.80 -23.53 2.85
C THR A 217 -21.12 -23.13 3.49
N GLY A 218 -22.20 -23.80 3.11
CA GLY A 218 -23.55 -23.49 3.61
C GLY A 218 -24.27 -22.37 2.87
N GLY A 219 -23.69 -21.87 1.80
CA GLY A 219 -24.26 -20.86 0.91
C GLY A 219 -23.92 -21.13 -0.56
N ASP A 220 -24.25 -20.18 -1.43
CA ASP A 220 -23.86 -20.24 -2.83
C ASP A 220 -22.35 -20.13 -2.98
N ILE A 221 -21.81 -20.83 -3.99
CA ILE A 221 -20.38 -20.74 -4.33
C ILE A 221 -20.12 -19.32 -4.89
N ILE A 222 -19.19 -18.62 -4.26
CA ILE A 222 -18.79 -17.31 -4.73
C ILE A 222 -17.67 -17.52 -5.75
N SER A 223 -17.96 -17.22 -7.01
CA SER A 223 -17.01 -17.29 -8.12
C SER A 223 -16.53 -15.90 -8.51
N ASP A 224 -15.28 -15.82 -8.97
CA ASP A 224 -14.71 -14.63 -9.60
C ASP A 224 -14.72 -13.39 -8.70
N LEU A 225 -14.08 -13.51 -7.54
CA LEU A 225 -13.91 -12.42 -6.59
C LEU A 225 -12.85 -11.42 -7.11
N ASP A 226 -13.29 -10.26 -7.58
CA ASP A 226 -12.38 -9.14 -7.86
C ASP A 226 -12.05 -8.39 -6.56
N VAL A 227 -10.76 -8.18 -6.28
CA VAL A 227 -10.32 -7.44 -5.10
C VAL A 227 -10.58 -5.96 -5.30
N TYR A 228 -11.62 -5.45 -4.62
CA TYR A 228 -11.99 -4.05 -4.62
C TYR A 228 -11.01 -3.19 -3.81
N GLY A 229 -10.64 -3.67 -2.62
CA GLY A 229 -9.70 -2.99 -1.72
C GLY A 229 -9.27 -3.91 -0.59
N TYR A 230 -8.17 -3.58 0.07
CA TYR A 230 -7.68 -4.35 1.21
C TYR A 230 -6.74 -3.54 2.09
N THR A 231 -6.67 -3.93 3.35
CA THR A 231 -5.64 -3.54 4.33
C THR A 231 -5.06 -4.80 4.95
N GLU A 232 -4.17 -4.67 5.92
CA GLU A 232 -3.74 -5.84 6.70
C GLU A 232 -4.87 -6.46 7.54
N ASN A 233 -5.97 -5.71 7.76
CA ASN A 233 -7.09 -6.10 8.62
C ASN A 233 -8.35 -6.52 7.85
N ASN A 234 -8.47 -6.21 6.57
CA ASN A 234 -9.61 -6.60 5.77
C ASN A 234 -9.26 -6.81 4.29
N ILE A 235 -10.06 -7.62 3.63
CA ILE A 235 -10.07 -7.75 2.17
C ILE A 235 -11.51 -7.64 1.71
N ILE A 236 -11.79 -6.70 0.81
CA ILE A 236 -13.10 -6.47 0.24
C ILE A 236 -13.07 -6.94 -1.20
N PHE A 237 -14.01 -7.79 -1.55
CA PHE A 237 -14.22 -8.27 -2.90
C PHE A 237 -15.46 -7.65 -3.52
N LYS A 238 -15.44 -7.54 -4.82
CA LYS A 238 -16.58 -7.12 -5.63
C LYS A 238 -16.91 -8.23 -6.62
N VAL A 239 -18.20 -8.55 -6.74
CA VAL A 239 -18.75 -9.41 -7.80
C VAL A 239 -19.76 -8.59 -8.56
N THR A 240 -19.57 -8.44 -9.86
CA THR A 240 -20.52 -7.71 -10.72
C THR A 240 -21.51 -8.68 -11.33
N HIS A 241 -22.80 -8.50 -11.02
CA HIS A 241 -23.93 -9.18 -11.65
C HIS A 241 -24.56 -8.28 -12.71
N ASP A 242 -25.45 -8.83 -13.54
CA ASP A 242 -26.09 -8.08 -14.64
C ASP A 242 -26.85 -6.84 -14.15
N ASP A 243 -27.50 -6.92 -12.99
CA ASP A 243 -28.37 -5.86 -12.46
C ASP A 243 -27.85 -5.16 -11.19
N TYR A 244 -26.80 -5.69 -10.55
CA TYR A 244 -26.26 -5.13 -9.30
C TYR A 244 -24.82 -5.59 -9.05
N ASP A 245 -24.12 -4.86 -8.17
CA ASP A 245 -22.84 -5.29 -7.61
C ASP A 245 -23.07 -5.96 -6.25
N ALA A 246 -22.33 -7.01 -5.96
CA ALA A 246 -22.26 -7.63 -4.65
C ALA A 246 -20.86 -7.38 -4.04
N TYR A 247 -20.82 -7.16 -2.75
CA TYR A 247 -19.59 -6.94 -2.00
C TYR A 247 -19.47 -7.98 -0.90
N TYR A 248 -18.27 -8.46 -0.69
CA TYR A 248 -17.92 -9.42 0.33
C TYR A 248 -16.70 -8.91 1.08
N GLU A 249 -16.66 -9.07 2.39
CA GLU A 249 -15.52 -8.67 3.21
C GLU A 249 -15.05 -9.82 4.08
N LEU A 250 -13.76 -10.10 4.02
CA LEU A 250 -13.04 -10.85 5.04
C LEU A 250 -12.47 -9.85 6.03
N LEU A 251 -12.85 -9.96 7.29
CA LEU A 251 -12.31 -9.16 8.38
C LEU A 251 -11.36 -10.00 9.22
N PHE A 252 -10.18 -9.45 9.47
CA PHE A 252 -9.13 -10.08 10.25
C PHE A 252 -8.81 -9.26 11.51
N ASN A 253 -8.29 -9.91 12.53
CA ASN A 253 -7.42 -9.23 13.51
C ASN A 253 -5.98 -9.70 13.30
N MET A 254 -5.03 -9.24 14.13
CA MET A 254 -3.58 -9.49 13.94
C MET A 254 -3.22 -10.95 13.69
N ASP A 255 -4.04 -11.91 14.13
CA ASP A 255 -3.74 -13.35 14.08
C ASP A 255 -4.88 -14.22 13.53
N ASN A 256 -6.10 -13.70 13.38
CA ASN A 256 -7.26 -14.52 13.08
C ASN A 256 -8.23 -13.91 12.07
N LEU A 257 -8.83 -14.76 11.23
CA LEU A 257 -10.03 -14.46 10.48
C LEU A 257 -11.21 -14.34 11.47
N LEU A 258 -11.89 -13.18 11.48
CA LEU A 258 -12.96 -12.87 12.43
C LEU A 258 -14.35 -13.04 11.84
N SER A 259 -14.57 -12.53 10.63
CA SER A 259 -15.88 -12.59 10.00
C SER A 259 -15.78 -12.57 8.47
N PHE A 260 -16.91 -12.96 7.87
CA PHE A 260 -17.18 -12.82 6.45
C PHE A 260 -18.54 -12.14 6.30
N ALA A 261 -18.54 -10.97 5.69
CA ALA A 261 -19.72 -10.15 5.49
C ALA A 261 -20.13 -10.07 4.03
N TYR A 262 -21.40 -9.75 3.77
CA TYR A 262 -21.97 -9.59 2.45
C TYR A 262 -22.92 -8.39 2.40
N GLY A 263 -22.96 -7.71 1.28
CA GLY A 263 -23.91 -6.66 1.00
C GLY A 263 -24.02 -6.30 -0.48
N THR A 264 -25.08 -5.64 -0.85
CA THR A 264 -25.27 -5.08 -2.20
C THR A 264 -24.80 -3.63 -2.31
N SER A 265 -24.29 -3.08 -1.21
CA SER A 265 -23.62 -1.79 -1.18
C SER A 265 -22.55 -1.80 -0.09
N LEU A 266 -21.46 -1.05 -0.31
CA LEU A 266 -20.34 -0.94 0.61
C LEU A 266 -20.70 -0.43 2.01
N GLY A 267 -21.78 0.37 2.14
CA GLY A 267 -22.22 0.92 3.42
C GLY A 267 -23.24 0.06 4.17
N ALA A 268 -23.60 -1.11 3.65
CA ALA A 268 -24.62 -1.99 4.22
C ALA A 268 -24.23 -3.45 3.99
N MET A 269 -23.13 -3.86 4.61
CA MET A 269 -22.70 -5.26 4.66
C MET A 269 -23.09 -5.86 6.00
N ASP A 270 -23.67 -7.04 5.96
CA ASP A 270 -24.07 -7.80 7.15
C ASP A 270 -23.13 -9.01 7.31
N ASP A 271 -22.66 -9.25 8.51
CA ASP A 271 -21.90 -10.45 8.84
C ASP A 271 -22.74 -11.69 8.60
N ILE A 272 -22.27 -12.57 7.72
CA ILE A 272 -22.91 -13.86 7.44
C ILE A 272 -22.21 -15.03 8.11
N ILE A 273 -20.94 -14.91 8.43
CA ILE A 273 -20.16 -15.88 9.19
C ILE A 273 -19.27 -15.10 10.16
N VAL A 274 -19.36 -15.38 11.45
CA VAL A 274 -18.56 -14.75 12.50
C VAL A 274 -17.81 -15.80 13.31
N CYS A 275 -16.67 -15.39 13.88
CA CYS A 275 -15.90 -16.22 14.78
C CYS A 275 -16.70 -16.43 16.08
N ASP A 276 -16.89 -17.69 16.48
CA ASP A 276 -17.54 -18.10 17.75
C ASP A 276 -16.58 -17.99 18.97
#